data_8d60b6d9f2ea0a64ee2562c2cf58fa2a
#
_entry.id   8d60b6d9f2ea0a64ee2562c2cf58fa2a
#
_cell.length_a   1.000
_cell.length_b   1.000
_cell.length_c   1.000
_cell.angle_alpha   90.00
_cell.angle_beta   90.00
_cell.angle_gamma   90.00
#
_symmetry.space_group_name_H-M   'P 1'
#
loop_
_entity.id
_entity.type
_entity.pdbx_description
1 polymer ?
#
loop_
_entity_poly.entity_id
_entity_poly.type
_entity_poly.pdbx_seq_one_letter_code
_entity_poly.pdbx_strand_id
1 'polypeptide(L)'
;MKLAFASTLVAIASASQPFSQIAFQNTPETDGFQVYRSQYAPDHSIRIKESQNDTLCNAHSAQYTGWLDVGGKHLFFWYFESQDSRTQDPLSLWLTGGPGGSSMLGLLMELGPCLINEFGNGTVHNEYGWSKHSNLLFIDSPAGVGFSYVDEGTPQPANSFTTAEDLHHFLQIFVTDVFPNLGQGEGKEIHLTGESYGGHYIPALGTQILSQNLLYPKRPQINLKSIFVGNGYVSPLDTAFGYWETLCTTNPGVKEPIFNKTRCDIMAANIPRCIDLARICYQHPDPAICNGAEEVCWKGVIEYYDGESGSAQEHRNRFDITTPCLTEDDLCYKEAPRIQEYLNLPWVWEALAVPSSVQNYSIYNMEVEIAFQLANDQPITMQPQVLYLLENGIDVLFYQGNLDLACNTAGNLRWAENMPWAGQPAFVAQPKRMWKHEGKEVGWFKEVKVVMKSGRETTFAMSTVDGAGHMVPYDKPKEALALVERWINDRSFA
;
A
#
# COMPACT_ATOMS: atom_id res chain seq x y z
N MET A 1 -40.27 36.18 -71.92
CA MET A 1 -39.06 35.37 -71.82
C MET A 1 -38.78 35.16 -70.31
N LYS A 2 -39.24 34.07 -69.71
CA LYS A 2 -39.05 33.74 -68.28
C LYS A 2 -37.96 32.67 -68.21
N LEU A 3 -36.84 33.01 -67.63
CA LEU A 3 -35.79 32.05 -67.31
C LEU A 3 -36.12 31.40 -65.92
N ALA A 4 -36.26 30.09 -65.94
CA ALA A 4 -36.40 29.29 -64.75
C ALA A 4 -34.96 28.83 -64.26
N PHE A 5 -34.59 29.21 -63.09
CA PHE A 5 -33.40 28.66 -62.42
C PHE A 5 -33.80 27.37 -61.69
N ALA A 6 -33.22 26.25 -62.07
CA ALA A 6 -33.32 24.98 -61.32
C ALA A 6 -32.20 24.91 -60.32
N SER A 7 -32.55 24.94 -59.05
CA SER A 7 -31.61 24.72 -57.94
C SER A 7 -31.47 23.22 -57.65
N THR A 8 -30.33 22.66 -57.99
CA THR A 8 -29.98 21.27 -57.61
C THR A 8 -29.44 21.25 -56.21
N LEU A 9 -30.21 20.72 -55.24
CA LEU A 9 -29.76 20.41 -53.90
C LEU A 9 -28.93 19.12 -53.95
N VAL A 10 -27.62 19.24 -53.73
CA VAL A 10 -26.76 18.10 -53.49
C VAL A 10 -26.87 17.77 -52.01
N ALA A 11 -27.54 16.68 -51.68
CA ALA A 11 -27.56 16.12 -50.35
C ALA A 11 -26.21 15.42 -50.09
N ILE A 12 -25.38 16.03 -49.24
CA ILE A 12 -24.18 15.37 -48.69
C ILE A 12 -24.66 14.44 -47.58
N ALA A 13 -24.77 13.15 -47.89
CA ALA A 13 -24.96 12.12 -46.89
C ALA A 13 -23.64 11.94 -46.13
N SER A 14 -23.56 12.49 -44.94
CA SER A 14 -22.49 12.14 -43.95
C SER A 14 -22.70 10.70 -43.50
N ALA A 15 -22.04 9.79 -44.17
CA ALA A 15 -21.89 8.42 -43.62
C ALA A 15 -21.01 8.49 -42.40
N SER A 16 -21.63 8.53 -41.20
CA SER A 16 -20.95 8.19 -39.96
C SER A 16 -20.61 6.71 -40.05
N GLN A 17 -19.36 6.41 -40.36
CA GLN A 17 -18.86 5.05 -40.19
C GLN A 17 -18.96 4.71 -38.69
N PRO A 18 -19.54 3.56 -38.34
CA PRO A 18 -19.45 3.09 -36.96
C PRO A 18 -17.96 2.89 -36.66
N PHE A 19 -17.51 3.40 -35.51
CA PHE A 19 -16.22 3.04 -34.94
C PHE A 19 -16.17 1.51 -34.91
N SER A 20 -15.47 0.93 -35.90
CA SER A 20 -15.16 -0.49 -35.89
C SER A 20 -14.39 -0.72 -34.58
N GLN A 21 -14.92 -1.61 -33.74
CA GLN A 21 -14.17 -2.24 -32.67
C GLN A 21 -12.85 -2.71 -33.30
N ILE A 22 -11.77 -1.99 -33.04
CA ILE A 22 -10.43 -2.51 -33.28
C ILE A 22 -10.29 -3.62 -32.26
N ALA A 23 -10.52 -4.85 -32.67
CA ALA A 23 -10.16 -6.02 -31.92
C ALA A 23 -8.63 -5.95 -31.77
N PHE A 24 -8.17 -5.60 -30.56
CA PHE A 24 -6.77 -5.65 -30.24
C PHE A 24 -6.32 -7.09 -30.46
N GLN A 25 -5.37 -7.29 -31.37
CA GLN A 25 -4.79 -8.59 -31.61
C GLN A 25 -3.96 -8.95 -30.37
N ASN A 26 -4.49 -9.86 -29.56
CA ASN A 26 -3.73 -10.58 -28.56
C ASN A 26 -2.65 -11.37 -29.32
N THR A 27 -1.44 -10.87 -29.41
CA THR A 27 -0.31 -11.61 -29.97
C THR A 27 0.28 -12.47 -28.87
N PRO A 28 0.28 -13.80 -28.99
CA PRO A 28 1.03 -14.65 -28.07
C PRO A 28 2.52 -14.28 -28.21
N GLU A 29 3.13 -13.85 -27.10
CA GLU A 29 4.59 -13.76 -27.02
C GLU A 29 5.20 -15.15 -26.74
N THR A 30 6.54 -15.28 -26.99
CA THR A 30 7.26 -16.55 -27.02
C THR A 30 7.27 -17.33 -25.71
N ASP A 31 6.81 -16.71 -24.56
CA ASP A 31 6.89 -17.31 -23.21
C ASP A 31 5.51 -17.55 -22.56
N GLY A 32 4.45 -17.59 -23.38
CA GLY A 32 3.11 -17.93 -22.93
C GLY A 32 2.32 -16.76 -22.29
N PHE A 33 2.84 -15.53 -22.36
CA PHE A 33 2.12 -14.34 -21.91
C PHE A 33 1.07 -13.87 -22.94
N GLN A 34 -0.04 -13.35 -22.44
CA GLN A 34 -0.94 -12.48 -23.17
C GLN A 34 -0.54 -11.03 -22.92
N VAL A 35 -0.54 -10.20 -23.98
CA VAL A 35 -0.14 -8.80 -23.90
C VAL A 35 -1.34 -7.90 -24.14
N TYR A 36 -1.61 -7.03 -23.17
CA TYR A 36 -2.67 -6.02 -23.21
C TYR A 36 -2.04 -4.63 -23.27
N ARG A 37 -2.29 -3.89 -24.35
CA ARG A 37 -1.75 -2.54 -24.52
C ARG A 37 -2.79 -1.50 -24.14
N SER A 38 -2.33 -0.43 -23.46
CA SER A 38 -3.21 0.68 -23.14
C SER A 38 -3.71 1.38 -24.40
N GLN A 39 -5.01 1.57 -24.49
CA GLN A 39 -5.60 2.40 -25.55
C GLN A 39 -5.37 3.91 -25.33
N TYR A 40 -4.96 4.33 -24.13
CA TYR A 40 -4.74 5.72 -23.73
C TYR A 40 -3.26 6.10 -23.60
N ALA A 41 -2.38 5.12 -23.52
CA ALA A 41 -0.92 5.27 -23.48
C ALA A 41 -0.30 4.08 -24.24
N PRO A 42 -0.12 4.19 -25.58
CA PRO A 42 0.26 3.06 -26.45
C PRO A 42 1.62 2.42 -26.13
N ASP A 43 2.48 3.11 -25.41
CA ASP A 43 3.78 2.66 -24.90
C ASP A 43 3.68 1.92 -23.55
N HIS A 44 2.46 1.78 -23.01
CA HIS A 44 2.20 1.04 -21.78
C HIS A 44 1.47 -0.28 -22.08
N SER A 45 1.91 -1.36 -21.47
CA SER A 45 1.27 -2.67 -21.63
C SER A 45 1.38 -3.54 -20.38
N ILE A 46 0.47 -4.49 -20.24
CA ILE A 46 0.55 -5.57 -19.26
C ILE A 46 0.80 -6.88 -20.00
N ARG A 47 1.84 -7.59 -19.59
CA ARG A 47 2.10 -8.99 -19.95
C ARG A 47 1.61 -9.86 -18.80
N ILE A 48 0.68 -10.78 -19.06
CA ILE A 48 0.07 -11.62 -18.04
C ILE A 48 -0.03 -13.06 -18.50
N LYS A 49 0.16 -14.00 -17.57
CA LYS A 49 -0.14 -15.41 -17.77
C LYS A 49 -0.85 -15.99 -16.57
N GLU A 50 -1.74 -16.93 -16.82
CA GLU A 50 -2.36 -17.73 -15.78
C GLU A 50 -1.37 -18.81 -15.31
N SER A 51 -1.19 -18.92 -14.01
CA SER A 51 -0.45 -20.01 -13.42
C SER A 51 -1.40 -21.19 -13.17
N GLN A 52 -1.20 -22.27 -13.93
CA GLN A 52 -2.02 -23.48 -13.77
C GLN A 52 -1.55 -24.39 -12.64
N ASN A 53 -0.57 -23.94 -11.86
CA ASN A 53 0.12 -24.80 -10.93
C ASN A 53 0.05 -24.27 -9.49
N ASP A 54 -0.80 -24.90 -8.66
CA ASP A 54 -0.85 -24.62 -7.21
C ASP A 54 0.48 -24.88 -6.48
N THR A 55 1.51 -25.36 -7.19
CA THR A 55 2.83 -25.58 -6.59
C THR A 55 3.56 -24.26 -6.29
N LEU A 56 3.27 -23.17 -7.03
CA LEU A 56 3.86 -21.86 -6.73
C LEU A 56 3.25 -21.26 -5.45
N CYS A 57 1.93 -21.18 -5.41
CA CYS A 57 1.19 -20.73 -4.25
C CYS A 57 -0.06 -21.61 -4.13
N ASN A 58 -0.17 -22.34 -3.03
CA ASN A 58 -1.34 -23.20 -2.76
C ASN A 58 -2.55 -22.31 -2.40
N ALA A 59 -3.07 -21.59 -3.40
CA ALA A 59 -4.05 -20.53 -3.24
C ALA A 59 -5.50 -21.02 -3.17
N HIS A 60 -5.79 -22.22 -3.70
CA HIS A 60 -7.18 -22.73 -3.89
C HIS A 60 -8.05 -21.80 -4.76
N SER A 61 -7.44 -20.96 -5.58
CA SER A 61 -8.11 -20.09 -6.56
C SER A 61 -7.20 -19.83 -7.76
N ALA A 62 -7.75 -19.33 -8.86
CA ALA A 62 -6.96 -18.97 -10.03
C ALA A 62 -5.96 -17.86 -9.68
N GLN A 63 -4.76 -17.96 -10.24
CA GLN A 63 -3.67 -17.03 -10.00
C GLN A 63 -2.98 -16.66 -11.31
N TYR A 64 -2.55 -15.41 -11.37
CA TYR A 64 -1.94 -14.81 -12.56
C TYR A 64 -0.71 -14.01 -12.18
N THR A 65 0.33 -14.12 -12.98
CA THR A 65 1.59 -13.35 -12.81
C THR A 65 1.94 -12.60 -14.07
N GLY A 66 2.72 -11.55 -13.94
CA GLY A 66 3.16 -10.78 -15.09
C GLY A 66 3.87 -9.48 -14.74
N TRP A 67 3.99 -8.62 -15.74
CA TRP A 67 4.63 -7.32 -15.61
C TRP A 67 3.81 -6.21 -16.29
N LEU A 68 3.77 -5.03 -15.65
CA LEU A 68 3.49 -3.79 -16.35
C LEU A 68 4.78 -3.31 -17.01
N ASP A 69 4.73 -2.97 -18.28
CA ASP A 69 5.81 -2.33 -19.03
C ASP A 69 5.45 -0.85 -19.25
N VAL A 70 6.23 0.07 -18.67
CA VAL A 70 5.97 1.51 -18.71
C VAL A 70 7.27 2.32 -18.75
N GLY A 71 7.59 2.89 -19.94
CA GLY A 71 8.72 3.82 -20.10
C GLY A 71 10.07 3.26 -19.64
N GLY A 72 10.36 1.99 -19.92
CA GLY A 72 11.58 1.30 -19.49
C GLY A 72 11.56 0.84 -18.03
N LYS A 73 10.42 0.90 -17.38
CA LYS A 73 10.16 0.31 -16.05
C LYS A 73 9.25 -0.89 -16.20
N HIS A 74 9.50 -1.93 -15.40
CA HIS A 74 8.79 -3.20 -15.46
C HIS A 74 8.40 -3.59 -14.04
N LEU A 75 7.09 -3.51 -13.73
CA LEU A 75 6.58 -3.81 -12.40
C LEU A 75 5.96 -5.20 -12.39
N PHE A 76 6.54 -6.09 -11.61
CA PHE A 76 6.03 -7.44 -11.37
C PHE A 76 4.78 -7.41 -10.52
N PHE A 77 3.80 -8.24 -10.86
CA PHE A 77 2.60 -8.44 -10.05
C PHE A 77 2.23 -9.91 -9.93
N TRP A 78 1.51 -10.22 -8.86
CA TRP A 78 0.85 -11.50 -8.63
C TRP A 78 -0.59 -11.25 -8.21
N TYR A 79 -1.54 -11.75 -9.00
CA TYR A 79 -2.97 -11.57 -8.80
C TYR A 79 -3.63 -12.90 -8.48
N PHE A 80 -4.56 -12.90 -7.53
CA PHE A 80 -5.35 -14.05 -7.09
C PHE A 80 -6.82 -13.69 -7.16
N GLU A 81 -7.62 -14.57 -7.77
CA GLU A 81 -9.07 -14.45 -7.72
C GLU A 81 -9.59 -14.77 -6.31
N SER A 82 -10.70 -14.14 -5.93
CA SER A 82 -11.37 -14.46 -4.68
C SER A 82 -11.80 -15.92 -4.64
N GLN A 83 -11.65 -16.54 -3.48
CA GLN A 83 -12.08 -17.92 -3.23
C GLN A 83 -13.61 -18.03 -3.15
N ASP A 84 -14.32 -16.98 -2.67
CA ASP A 84 -15.78 -16.99 -2.55
C ASP A 84 -16.44 -16.60 -3.88
N SER A 85 -16.17 -15.44 -4.42
CA SER A 85 -16.78 -14.97 -5.66
C SER A 85 -15.91 -13.95 -6.41
N ARG A 86 -15.15 -14.46 -7.39
CA ARG A 86 -14.34 -13.63 -8.30
C ARG A 86 -15.06 -12.40 -8.88
N THR A 87 -16.34 -12.56 -9.23
CA THR A 87 -17.09 -11.52 -9.98
C THR A 87 -17.86 -10.56 -9.10
N GLN A 88 -18.03 -10.86 -7.82
CA GLN A 88 -18.80 -10.04 -6.88
C GLN A 88 -17.92 -9.38 -5.82
N ASP A 89 -16.85 -10.07 -5.42
CA ASP A 89 -15.94 -9.55 -4.42
C ASP A 89 -15.07 -8.41 -4.97
N PRO A 90 -14.73 -7.42 -4.14
CA PRO A 90 -13.94 -6.26 -4.56
C PRO A 90 -12.51 -6.67 -4.94
N LEU A 91 -11.79 -5.74 -5.57
CA LEU A 91 -10.34 -5.85 -5.76
C LEU A 91 -9.62 -5.12 -4.63
N SER A 92 -8.71 -5.81 -3.93
CA SER A 92 -7.78 -5.20 -2.98
C SER A 92 -6.36 -5.27 -3.54
N LEU A 93 -5.74 -4.10 -3.73
CA LEU A 93 -4.34 -3.98 -4.12
C LEU A 93 -3.49 -3.81 -2.86
N TRP A 94 -2.45 -4.63 -2.71
CA TRP A 94 -1.50 -4.56 -1.60
C TRP A 94 -0.13 -4.04 -2.03
N LEU A 95 0.41 -3.12 -1.22
CA LEU A 95 1.79 -2.64 -1.31
C LEU A 95 2.48 -2.75 0.05
N THR A 96 3.57 -3.50 0.10
CA THR A 96 4.48 -3.51 1.24
C THR A 96 5.33 -2.24 1.25
N GLY A 97 5.73 -1.78 2.43
CA GLY A 97 6.48 -0.56 2.63
C GLY A 97 7.98 -0.66 2.33
N GLY A 98 8.77 -0.15 3.20
CA GLY A 98 10.22 0.03 3.12
C GLY A 98 10.58 1.51 3.29
N PRO A 99 10.77 2.33 2.22
CA PRO A 99 10.62 2.02 0.79
C PRO A 99 11.64 1.00 0.28
N GLY A 100 11.24 0.15 -0.66
CA GLY A 100 12.11 -0.89 -1.20
C GLY A 100 11.76 -2.32 -0.81
N GLY A 101 10.75 -2.53 0.03
CA GLY A 101 10.21 -3.84 0.40
C GLY A 101 9.34 -4.45 -0.70
N SER A 102 9.55 -5.74 -0.99
CA SER A 102 8.73 -6.48 -1.94
C SER A 102 7.36 -6.82 -1.36
N SER A 103 6.31 -6.66 -2.16
CA SER A 103 4.94 -7.05 -1.77
C SER A 103 4.76 -8.56 -1.64
N MET A 104 5.75 -9.35 -2.06
CA MET A 104 5.76 -10.80 -1.81
C MET A 104 5.97 -11.13 -0.33
N LEU A 105 6.42 -10.20 0.51
CA LEU A 105 6.37 -10.33 1.97
C LEU A 105 4.92 -10.45 2.45
N GLY A 106 4.09 -9.48 2.13
CA GLY A 106 2.66 -9.51 2.45
C GLY A 106 1.95 -10.74 1.87
N LEU A 107 2.31 -11.15 0.65
CA LEU A 107 1.77 -12.35 0.02
C LEU A 107 2.12 -13.62 0.79
N LEU A 108 3.42 -13.84 1.09
CA LEU A 108 3.94 -15.16 1.49
C LEU A 108 4.11 -15.33 3.00
N MET A 109 3.87 -14.29 3.80
CA MET A 109 3.94 -14.43 5.26
C MET A 109 2.80 -13.76 6.03
N GLU A 110 1.92 -12.97 5.37
CA GLU A 110 0.88 -12.24 6.07
C GLU A 110 -0.54 -12.62 5.60
N LEU A 111 -0.99 -12.02 4.49
CA LEU A 111 -2.40 -11.95 4.11
C LEU A 111 -2.72 -12.64 2.78
N GLY A 112 -1.71 -13.12 2.09
CA GLY A 112 -1.92 -13.84 0.84
C GLY A 112 -2.61 -15.19 1.04
N PRO A 113 -3.06 -15.82 -0.06
CA PRO A 113 -3.74 -17.11 0.01
C PRO A 113 -2.83 -18.28 0.39
N CYS A 114 -1.52 -18.08 0.36
CA CYS A 114 -0.54 -19.06 0.77
C CYS A 114 0.60 -18.42 1.57
N LEU A 115 1.23 -19.21 2.43
CA LEU A 115 2.37 -18.81 3.25
C LEU A 115 3.59 -19.65 2.90
N ILE A 116 4.79 -19.07 3.04
CA ILE A 116 6.05 -19.81 2.91
C ILE A 116 6.11 -20.93 3.94
N ASN A 117 6.54 -22.11 3.54
CA ASN A 117 6.72 -23.21 4.48
C ASN A 117 8.00 -23.06 5.33
N GLU A 118 8.11 -23.87 6.38
CA GLU A 118 9.24 -23.83 7.31
C GLU A 118 10.60 -24.16 6.68
N PHE A 119 10.61 -24.79 5.49
CA PHE A 119 11.81 -25.20 4.78
C PHE A 119 12.26 -24.21 3.70
N GLY A 120 11.48 -23.16 3.40
CA GLY A 120 11.81 -22.20 2.34
C GLY A 120 11.80 -22.78 0.92
N ASN A 121 11.10 -23.88 0.67
CA ASN A 121 11.12 -24.59 -0.61
C ASN A 121 9.75 -24.81 -1.26
N GLY A 122 8.70 -24.21 -0.70
CA GLY A 122 7.32 -24.28 -1.16
C GLY A 122 6.38 -23.52 -0.25
N THR A 123 5.09 -23.59 -0.57
CA THR A 123 4.04 -22.86 0.16
C THR A 123 3.01 -23.80 0.78
N VAL A 124 2.31 -23.30 1.79
CA VAL A 124 1.14 -23.93 2.41
C VAL A 124 -0.06 -22.99 2.28
N HIS A 125 -1.26 -23.55 2.23
CA HIS A 125 -2.49 -22.75 2.20
C HIS A 125 -2.64 -21.88 3.46
N ASN A 126 -3.07 -20.64 3.28
CA ASN A 126 -3.37 -19.71 4.38
C ASN A 126 -4.88 -19.70 4.65
N GLU A 127 -5.30 -20.29 5.77
CA GLU A 127 -6.71 -20.28 6.19
C GLU A 127 -7.26 -18.88 6.48
N TYR A 128 -6.40 -17.89 6.71
CA TYR A 128 -6.76 -16.50 7.03
C TYR A 128 -6.39 -15.53 5.92
N GLY A 129 -6.12 -16.04 4.72
CA GLY A 129 -5.85 -15.22 3.55
C GLY A 129 -7.04 -14.32 3.20
N TRP A 130 -6.77 -13.08 2.87
CA TRP A 130 -7.81 -12.10 2.51
C TRP A 130 -8.49 -12.42 1.17
N SER A 131 -7.90 -13.33 0.38
CA SER A 131 -8.53 -13.87 -0.84
C SER A 131 -9.82 -14.62 -0.60
N LYS A 132 -10.20 -14.88 0.65
CA LYS A 132 -11.54 -15.42 0.97
C LYS A 132 -12.66 -14.49 0.53
N HIS A 133 -12.46 -13.16 0.67
CA HIS A 133 -13.51 -12.17 0.48
C HIS A 133 -13.09 -11.02 -0.45
N SER A 134 -11.94 -11.14 -1.12
CA SER A 134 -11.44 -10.15 -2.05
C SER A 134 -10.58 -10.79 -3.14
N ASN A 135 -10.64 -10.24 -4.34
CA ASN A 135 -9.61 -10.46 -5.34
C ASN A 135 -8.35 -9.73 -4.86
N LEU A 136 -7.20 -10.39 -4.82
CA LEU A 136 -5.97 -9.82 -4.29
C LEU A 136 -4.93 -9.57 -5.38
N LEU A 137 -4.37 -8.36 -5.38
CA LEU A 137 -3.32 -7.96 -6.29
C LEU A 137 -2.11 -7.47 -5.50
N PHE A 138 -0.99 -8.16 -5.62
CA PHE A 138 0.29 -7.78 -5.05
C PHE A 138 1.19 -7.25 -6.15
N ILE A 139 1.82 -6.09 -5.94
CA ILE A 139 2.73 -5.48 -6.91
C ILE A 139 4.07 -5.20 -6.23
N ASP A 140 5.16 -5.69 -6.81
CA ASP A 140 6.50 -5.25 -6.44
C ASP A 140 6.70 -3.82 -6.92
N SER A 141 6.63 -2.87 -6.02
CA SER A 141 6.65 -1.43 -6.31
C SER A 141 7.49 -0.66 -5.29
N PRO A 142 8.25 0.35 -5.77
CA PRO A 142 8.44 0.80 -7.15
C PRO A 142 9.27 -0.15 -8.03
N ALA A 143 9.47 0.20 -9.30
CA ALA A 143 10.38 -0.54 -10.18
C ALA A 143 11.78 -0.64 -9.56
N GLY A 144 12.39 -1.80 -9.63
CA GLY A 144 13.64 -2.15 -8.93
C GLY A 144 13.44 -2.95 -7.64
N VAL A 145 12.20 -3.13 -7.18
CA VAL A 145 11.88 -3.92 -5.98
C VAL A 145 11.49 -5.35 -6.40
N GLY A 146 11.98 -6.36 -5.66
CA GLY A 146 11.63 -7.75 -5.88
C GLY A 146 11.97 -8.24 -7.29
N PHE A 147 10.96 -8.66 -8.05
CA PHE A 147 11.10 -9.01 -9.47
C PHE A 147 10.91 -7.83 -10.42
N SER A 148 10.55 -6.65 -9.92
CA SER A 148 10.44 -5.44 -10.72
C SER A 148 11.82 -4.89 -11.06
N TYR A 149 11.99 -4.35 -12.28
CA TYR A 149 13.28 -3.86 -12.75
C TYR A 149 13.14 -2.63 -13.65
N VAL A 150 14.27 -1.99 -13.94
CA VAL A 150 14.37 -0.89 -14.89
C VAL A 150 15.35 -1.25 -16.00
N ASP A 151 15.11 -0.76 -17.20
CA ASP A 151 16.05 -0.89 -18.33
C ASP A 151 17.31 -0.04 -18.08
N GLU A 152 18.42 -0.44 -18.68
CA GLU A 152 19.66 0.33 -18.63
C GLU A 152 19.45 1.77 -19.11
N GLY A 153 19.83 2.74 -18.30
CA GLY A 153 19.67 4.16 -18.56
C GLY A 153 18.30 4.75 -18.16
N THR A 154 17.35 3.92 -17.70
CA THR A 154 16.09 4.41 -17.14
C THR A 154 16.31 4.85 -15.69
N PRO A 155 15.88 6.08 -15.31
CA PRO A 155 16.00 6.53 -13.93
C PRO A 155 15.21 5.66 -12.95
N GLN A 156 15.83 5.33 -11.82
CA GLN A 156 15.15 4.65 -10.72
C GLN A 156 14.05 5.55 -10.16
N PRO A 157 12.81 5.06 -9.96
CA PRO A 157 11.79 5.79 -9.21
C PRO A 157 12.29 6.16 -7.81
N ALA A 158 12.05 7.38 -7.39
CA ALA A 158 12.62 7.92 -6.16
C ALA A 158 11.62 8.61 -5.25
N ASN A 159 10.31 8.60 -5.58
CA ASN A 159 9.30 9.19 -4.74
C ASN A 159 7.92 8.54 -4.92
N SER A 160 7.07 8.72 -3.93
CA SER A 160 5.74 8.13 -3.87
C SER A 160 4.79 8.63 -4.96
N PHE A 161 4.96 9.85 -5.45
CA PHE A 161 4.05 10.43 -6.46
C PHE A 161 4.33 9.87 -7.85
N THR A 162 5.61 9.78 -8.26
CA THR A 162 5.97 9.15 -9.54
C THR A 162 5.66 7.64 -9.53
N THR A 163 5.83 6.99 -8.38
CA THR A 163 5.40 5.60 -8.19
C THR A 163 3.87 5.46 -8.36
N ALA A 164 3.10 6.41 -7.84
CA ALA A 164 1.65 6.42 -7.98
C ALA A 164 1.19 6.62 -9.45
N GLU A 165 1.95 7.35 -10.27
CA GLU A 165 1.67 7.48 -11.70
C GLU A 165 1.80 6.12 -12.41
N ASP A 166 2.89 5.39 -12.17
CA ASP A 166 3.10 4.05 -12.75
C ASP A 166 2.00 3.06 -12.31
N LEU A 167 1.68 3.05 -11.02
CA LEU A 167 0.61 2.20 -10.47
C LEU A 167 -0.79 2.57 -10.98
N HIS A 168 -1.07 3.85 -11.23
CA HIS A 168 -2.31 4.27 -11.86
C HIS A 168 -2.41 3.72 -13.28
N HIS A 169 -1.34 3.80 -14.08
CA HIS A 169 -1.31 3.21 -15.42
C HIS A 169 -1.53 1.70 -15.37
N PHE A 170 -0.91 1.02 -14.40
CA PHE A 170 -1.16 -0.41 -14.16
C PHE A 170 -2.65 -0.68 -13.93
N LEU A 171 -3.25 -0.04 -12.94
CA LEU A 171 -4.65 -0.27 -12.58
C LEU A 171 -5.58 0.06 -13.75
N GLN A 172 -5.32 1.15 -14.51
CA GLN A 172 -6.14 1.52 -15.64
C GLN A 172 -6.20 0.40 -16.68
N ILE A 173 -5.06 -0.20 -17.06
CA ILE A 173 -5.01 -1.31 -18.03
C ILE A 173 -5.63 -2.57 -17.39
N PHE A 174 -5.27 -2.85 -16.15
CA PHE A 174 -5.67 -4.07 -15.44
C PHE A 174 -7.18 -4.20 -15.33
N VAL A 175 -7.88 -3.14 -14.90
CA VAL A 175 -9.34 -3.16 -14.73
C VAL A 175 -10.12 -2.80 -15.99
N THR A 176 -9.48 -2.28 -17.04
CA THR A 176 -10.16 -1.91 -18.29
C THR A 176 -10.01 -3.00 -19.35
N ASP A 177 -8.80 -3.50 -19.52
CA ASP A 177 -8.43 -4.33 -20.67
C ASP A 177 -8.18 -5.80 -20.25
N VAL A 178 -7.56 -6.04 -19.08
CA VAL A 178 -7.24 -7.41 -18.62
C VAL A 178 -8.44 -8.04 -17.93
N PHE A 179 -8.97 -7.39 -16.90
CA PHE A 179 -10.11 -7.85 -16.13
C PHE A 179 -11.24 -6.81 -16.08
N PRO A 180 -11.93 -6.57 -17.20
CA PRO A 180 -12.94 -5.50 -17.29
C PRO A 180 -14.17 -5.71 -16.40
N ASN A 181 -14.24 -6.85 -15.72
CA ASN A 181 -15.26 -7.14 -14.73
C ASN A 181 -14.86 -6.77 -13.30
N LEU A 182 -13.63 -6.30 -13.07
CA LEU A 182 -13.16 -5.81 -11.78
C LEU A 182 -13.23 -4.28 -11.73
N GLY A 183 -13.64 -3.70 -10.61
CA GLY A 183 -13.57 -2.27 -10.37
C GLY A 183 -14.45 -1.34 -11.23
N GLN A 184 -15.34 -1.88 -12.07
CA GLN A 184 -16.23 -1.08 -12.92
C GLN A 184 -17.71 -1.40 -12.66
N GLY A 185 -18.53 -0.36 -12.44
CA GLY A 185 -19.97 -0.45 -12.24
C GLY A 185 -20.40 -0.57 -10.77
N GLU A 186 -21.72 -0.63 -10.54
CA GLU A 186 -22.28 -0.79 -9.20
C GLU A 186 -21.81 -2.13 -8.60
N GLY A 187 -21.17 -2.08 -7.44
CA GLY A 187 -20.70 -3.24 -6.68
C GLY A 187 -19.29 -3.73 -7.04
N LYS A 188 -18.58 -3.06 -7.95
CA LYS A 188 -17.20 -3.42 -8.30
C LYS A 188 -16.24 -2.37 -7.76
N GLU A 189 -15.90 -2.53 -6.50
CA GLU A 189 -15.13 -1.57 -5.74
C GLU A 189 -13.65 -1.97 -5.71
N ILE A 190 -12.79 -0.95 -5.69
CA ILE A 190 -11.35 -1.12 -5.51
C ILE A 190 -10.97 -0.55 -4.15
N HIS A 191 -10.24 -1.35 -3.39
CA HIS A 191 -9.61 -0.95 -2.16
C HIS A 191 -8.09 -0.93 -2.36
N LEU A 192 -7.44 0.17 -1.94
CA LEU A 192 -6.00 0.23 -1.88
C LEU A 192 -5.56 -0.04 -0.46
N THR A 193 -4.64 -0.97 -0.30
CA THR A 193 -4.16 -1.37 1.01
C THR A 193 -2.65 -1.54 1.01
N GLY A 194 -2.06 -1.40 2.17
CA GLY A 194 -0.61 -1.54 2.33
C GLY A 194 -0.21 -1.42 3.79
N GLU A 195 1.10 -1.42 4.01
CA GLU A 195 1.68 -1.42 5.33
C GLU A 195 2.94 -0.56 5.38
N SER A 196 3.28 -0.03 6.56
CA SER A 196 4.55 0.67 6.75
C SER A 196 4.65 1.91 5.84
N TYR A 197 5.67 1.98 4.98
CA TYR A 197 5.78 3.01 3.94
C TYR A 197 4.61 2.99 2.91
N GLY A 198 3.76 1.97 2.94
CA GLY A 198 2.44 2.00 2.31
C GLY A 198 1.59 3.18 2.76
N GLY A 199 1.87 3.75 3.95
CA GLY A 199 1.33 5.03 4.43
C GLY A 199 1.67 6.23 3.55
N HIS A 200 2.70 6.14 2.70
CA HIS A 200 3.03 7.10 1.64
C HIS A 200 2.44 6.66 0.30
N TYR A 201 2.67 5.42 -0.12
CA TYR A 201 2.26 4.92 -1.43
C TYR A 201 0.75 4.95 -1.64
N ILE A 202 -0.02 4.48 -0.66
CA ILE A 202 -1.47 4.30 -0.79
C ILE A 202 -2.23 5.64 -0.88
N PRO A 203 -1.99 6.65 -0.02
CA PRO A 203 -2.60 7.95 -0.19
C PRO A 203 -2.18 8.67 -1.48
N ALA A 204 -0.92 8.53 -1.91
CA ALA A 204 -0.45 9.09 -3.17
C ALA A 204 -1.18 8.47 -4.37
N LEU A 205 -1.28 7.12 -4.42
CA LEU A 205 -2.00 6.40 -5.48
C LEU A 205 -3.49 6.74 -5.48
N GLY A 206 -4.14 6.78 -4.32
CA GLY A 206 -5.54 7.16 -4.22
C GLY A 206 -5.81 8.56 -4.75
N THR A 207 -4.93 9.52 -4.41
CA THR A 207 -4.99 10.89 -4.92
C THR A 207 -4.78 10.95 -6.44
N GLN A 208 -3.83 10.18 -6.96
CA GLN A 208 -3.58 10.08 -8.40
C GLN A 208 -4.80 9.54 -9.15
N ILE A 209 -5.43 8.48 -8.65
CA ILE A 209 -6.65 7.90 -9.23
C ILE A 209 -7.75 8.95 -9.33
N LEU A 210 -8.07 9.65 -8.23
CA LEU A 210 -9.12 10.66 -8.21
C LEU A 210 -8.80 11.82 -9.16
N SER A 211 -7.55 12.26 -9.21
CA SER A 211 -7.10 13.32 -10.11
C SER A 211 -7.26 12.93 -11.57
N GLN A 212 -6.88 11.72 -11.94
CA GLN A 212 -7.00 11.20 -13.30
C GLN A 212 -8.48 10.98 -13.68
N ASN A 213 -9.30 10.47 -12.78
CA ASN A 213 -10.74 10.37 -12.98
C ASN A 213 -11.37 11.74 -13.26
N LEU A 214 -10.96 12.77 -12.55
CA LEU A 214 -11.44 14.14 -12.73
C LEU A 214 -10.95 14.76 -14.06
N LEU A 215 -9.68 14.60 -14.39
CA LEU A 215 -9.06 15.15 -15.58
C LEU A 215 -9.59 14.49 -16.88
N TYR A 216 -9.91 13.21 -16.82
CA TYR A 216 -10.34 12.42 -17.98
C TYR A 216 -11.69 11.73 -17.76
N PRO A 217 -12.80 12.49 -17.57
CA PRO A 217 -14.10 11.91 -17.19
C PRO A 217 -14.74 11.04 -18.28
N LYS A 218 -14.18 11.03 -19.49
CA LYS A 218 -14.63 10.19 -20.62
C LYS A 218 -13.91 8.85 -20.72
N ARG A 219 -12.81 8.67 -19.96
CA ARG A 219 -12.12 7.38 -19.86
C ARG A 219 -12.86 6.48 -18.86
N PRO A 220 -12.72 5.16 -18.94
CA PRO A 220 -13.19 4.29 -17.88
C PRO A 220 -12.61 4.75 -16.54
N GLN A 221 -13.48 4.93 -15.55
CA GLN A 221 -13.09 5.44 -14.23
C GLN A 221 -12.67 4.27 -13.35
N ILE A 222 -11.63 4.46 -12.55
CA ILE A 222 -11.26 3.53 -11.49
C ILE A 222 -12.16 3.81 -10.29
N ASN A 223 -12.99 2.83 -9.90
CA ASN A 223 -13.96 2.97 -8.80
C ASN A 223 -13.27 2.74 -7.44
N LEU A 224 -12.49 3.72 -7.00
CA LEU A 224 -11.85 3.70 -5.69
C LEU A 224 -12.91 3.89 -4.60
N LYS A 225 -13.09 2.88 -3.75
CA LYS A 225 -14.03 2.90 -2.61
C LYS A 225 -13.35 3.34 -1.33
N SER A 226 -12.23 2.74 -0.99
CA SER A 226 -11.51 3.05 0.24
C SER A 226 -10.02 2.84 0.14
N ILE A 227 -9.32 3.40 1.12
CA ILE A 227 -7.96 2.99 1.46
C ILE A 227 -7.94 2.44 2.88
N PHE A 228 -7.11 1.42 3.13
CA PHE A 228 -6.85 0.96 4.48
C PHE A 228 -5.40 0.50 4.64
N VAL A 229 -4.72 1.02 5.67
CA VAL A 229 -3.28 0.87 5.84
C VAL A 229 -2.95 0.38 7.25
N GLY A 230 -2.18 -0.71 7.30
CA GLY A 230 -1.64 -1.25 8.54
C GLY A 230 -0.36 -0.55 8.95
N ASN A 231 -0.23 -0.17 10.19
CA ASN A 231 0.99 0.43 10.75
C ASN A 231 1.66 1.42 9.79
N GLY A 232 0.86 2.38 9.27
CA GLY A 232 1.27 3.27 8.19
C GLY A 232 2.24 4.36 8.62
N TYR A 233 3.30 4.58 7.83
CA TYR A 233 4.19 5.73 7.96
C TYR A 233 3.59 6.92 7.20
N VAL A 234 2.77 7.73 7.88
CA VAL A 234 2.01 8.85 7.28
C VAL A 234 2.58 10.20 7.65
N SER A 235 3.02 10.35 8.91
CA SER A 235 3.56 11.59 9.46
C SER A 235 4.84 11.32 10.24
N PRO A 236 6.01 11.61 9.65
CA PRO A 236 7.31 11.41 10.30
C PRO A 236 7.42 12.12 11.64
N LEU A 237 6.93 13.35 11.74
CA LEU A 237 6.92 14.12 12.98
C LEU A 237 6.17 13.42 14.10
N ASP A 238 4.95 12.95 13.81
CA ASP A 238 4.11 12.32 14.82
C ASP A 238 4.67 10.94 15.19
N THR A 239 5.26 10.23 14.23
CA THR A 239 5.98 8.97 14.48
C THR A 239 7.15 9.19 15.44
N ALA A 240 7.99 10.20 15.22
CA ALA A 240 9.10 10.53 16.12
C ALA A 240 8.62 10.87 17.55
N PHE A 241 7.53 11.63 17.68
CA PHE A 241 6.91 11.87 18.98
C PHE A 241 6.40 10.58 19.61
N GLY A 242 5.80 9.71 18.82
CA GLY A 242 5.27 8.44 19.26
C GLY A 242 6.35 7.47 19.78
N TYR A 243 7.59 7.57 19.28
CA TYR A 243 8.73 6.85 19.87
C TYR A 243 8.92 7.20 21.34
N TRP A 244 8.93 8.50 21.67
CA TRP A 244 9.02 8.91 23.07
C TRP A 244 7.83 8.45 23.90
N GLU A 245 6.61 8.59 23.39
CA GLU A 245 5.41 8.20 24.11
C GLU A 245 5.40 6.69 24.37
N THR A 246 5.71 5.88 23.36
CA THR A 246 5.72 4.42 23.47
C THR A 246 6.81 3.92 24.43
N LEU A 247 8.01 4.50 24.37
CA LEU A 247 9.16 4.02 25.16
C LEU A 247 9.18 4.58 26.59
N CYS A 248 8.55 5.72 26.83
CA CYS A 248 8.66 6.48 28.07
C CYS A 248 7.36 6.58 28.89
N THR A 249 6.25 6.08 28.36
CA THR A 249 4.96 6.07 29.08
C THR A 249 4.33 4.68 29.08
N THR A 250 3.18 4.55 29.72
CA THR A 250 2.35 3.34 29.66
C THR A 250 1.28 3.52 28.60
N ASN A 251 1.06 2.50 27.77
CA ASN A 251 0.03 2.49 26.75
C ASN A 251 -0.44 1.03 26.49
N PRO A 252 -1.50 0.80 25.75
CA PRO A 252 -1.88 -0.56 25.36
C PRO A 252 -0.70 -1.28 24.69
N GLY A 253 -0.31 -2.45 25.22
CA GLY A 253 0.87 -3.20 24.79
C GLY A 253 2.14 -2.91 25.59
N VAL A 254 2.27 -1.74 26.20
CA VAL A 254 3.44 -1.34 27.02
C VAL A 254 2.99 -0.95 28.43
N LYS A 255 3.06 -1.88 29.35
CA LYS A 255 2.57 -1.69 30.74
C LYS A 255 3.47 -0.84 31.62
N GLU A 256 4.76 -0.80 31.31
CA GLU A 256 5.78 -0.03 32.03
C GLU A 256 6.72 0.64 31.01
N PRO A 257 7.25 1.83 31.32
CA PRO A 257 8.24 2.48 30.45
C PRO A 257 9.43 1.57 30.15
N ILE A 258 9.80 1.45 28.88
CA ILE A 258 10.94 0.64 28.44
C ILE A 258 12.26 1.35 28.82
N PHE A 259 12.29 2.66 28.67
CA PHE A 259 13.44 3.47 29.01
C PHE A 259 13.36 4.03 30.44
N ASN A 260 14.53 4.21 31.04
CA ASN A 260 14.62 4.87 32.32
C ASN A 260 14.33 6.39 32.21
N LYS A 261 14.04 6.99 33.37
CA LYS A 261 13.67 8.40 33.44
C LYS A 261 14.71 9.34 32.81
N THR A 262 16.01 9.07 32.99
CA THR A 262 17.07 9.93 32.45
C THR A 262 17.05 9.99 30.92
N ARG A 263 16.90 8.83 30.27
CA ARG A 263 16.81 8.76 28.80
C ARG A 263 15.52 9.41 28.31
N CYS A 264 14.41 9.17 28.97
CA CYS A 264 13.13 9.80 28.65
C CYS A 264 13.14 11.33 28.77
N ASP A 265 13.81 11.87 29.81
CA ASP A 265 13.96 13.31 30.00
C ASP A 265 14.82 13.93 28.86
N ILE A 266 15.86 13.24 28.38
CA ILE A 266 16.69 13.70 27.25
C ILE A 266 15.86 13.72 25.96
N MET A 267 15.14 12.63 25.66
CA MET A 267 14.25 12.56 24.49
C MET A 267 13.20 13.67 24.55
N ALA A 268 12.53 13.84 25.68
CA ALA A 268 11.53 14.90 25.87
C ALA A 268 12.09 16.32 25.64
N ALA A 269 13.33 16.56 26.06
CA ALA A 269 13.99 17.86 25.86
C ALA A 269 14.30 18.15 24.37
N ASN A 270 14.49 17.12 23.54
CA ASN A 270 14.77 17.25 22.11
C ASN A 270 13.51 17.38 21.24
N ILE A 271 12.36 16.89 21.70
CA ILE A 271 11.10 16.90 20.95
C ILE A 271 10.70 18.29 20.44
N PRO A 272 10.72 19.39 21.23
CA PRO A 272 10.32 20.71 20.74
C PRO A 272 11.10 21.13 19.50
N ARG A 273 12.42 20.92 19.48
CA ARG A 273 13.27 21.26 18.33
C ARG A 273 12.96 20.39 17.11
N CYS A 274 12.73 19.08 17.30
CA CYS A 274 12.28 18.19 16.25
C CYS A 274 10.95 18.68 15.64
N ILE A 275 9.95 18.98 16.48
CA ILE A 275 8.65 19.49 16.06
C ILE A 275 8.76 20.77 15.23
N ASP A 276 9.54 21.75 15.69
CA ASP A 276 9.66 23.04 15.03
C ASP A 276 10.28 22.91 13.64
N LEU A 277 11.35 22.11 13.49
CA LEU A 277 12.01 21.87 12.22
C LEU A 277 11.14 21.05 11.26
N ALA A 278 10.48 20.01 11.73
CA ALA A 278 9.59 19.19 10.91
C ALA A 278 8.37 20.01 10.39
N ARG A 279 7.80 20.91 11.22
CA ARG A 279 6.76 21.83 10.76
C ARG A 279 7.23 22.76 9.67
N ILE A 280 8.48 23.27 9.76
CA ILE A 280 9.06 24.11 8.70
C ILE A 280 9.24 23.31 7.42
N CYS A 281 9.72 22.06 7.50
CA CYS A 281 9.80 21.15 6.35
C CYS A 281 8.42 20.93 5.70
N TYR A 282 7.37 20.69 6.49
CA TYR A 282 6.02 20.48 5.94
C TYR A 282 5.44 21.72 5.24
N GLN A 283 5.80 22.91 5.73
CA GLN A 283 5.37 24.18 5.11
C GLN A 283 6.21 24.55 3.88
N HIS A 284 7.46 24.18 3.88
CA HIS A 284 8.45 24.50 2.86
C HIS A 284 9.33 23.27 2.59
N PRO A 285 8.87 22.33 1.76
CA PRO A 285 9.58 21.08 1.50
C PRO A 285 10.86 21.30 0.68
N ASP A 286 11.82 21.98 1.30
CA ASP A 286 13.17 22.18 0.78
C ASP A 286 14.08 21.07 1.29
N PRO A 287 14.91 20.45 0.43
CA PRO A 287 15.80 19.36 0.80
C PRO A 287 16.68 19.64 2.01
N ALA A 288 17.28 20.82 2.10
CA ALA A 288 18.19 21.15 3.20
C ALA A 288 17.44 21.31 4.53
N ILE A 289 16.22 21.86 4.50
CA ILE A 289 15.36 22.00 5.68
C ILE A 289 14.87 20.63 6.14
N CYS A 290 14.38 19.81 5.22
CA CYS A 290 13.78 18.53 5.55
C CYS A 290 14.80 17.51 6.06
N ASN A 291 15.98 17.43 5.42
CA ASN A 291 17.07 16.60 5.91
C ASN A 291 17.57 17.06 7.29
N GLY A 292 17.64 18.38 7.52
CA GLY A 292 18.01 18.91 8.83
C GLY A 292 16.97 18.61 9.91
N ALA A 293 15.69 18.60 9.57
CA ALA A 293 14.61 18.22 10.48
C ALA A 293 14.66 16.71 10.82
N GLU A 294 14.84 15.88 9.80
CA GLU A 294 14.96 14.42 9.95
C GLU A 294 16.15 14.06 10.83
N GLU A 295 17.32 14.62 10.57
CA GLU A 295 18.54 14.41 11.34
C GLU A 295 18.36 14.79 12.83
N VAL A 296 17.70 15.92 13.11
CA VAL A 296 17.43 16.36 14.49
C VAL A 296 16.42 15.43 15.18
N CYS A 297 15.38 15.00 14.48
CA CYS A 297 14.39 14.06 15.03
C CYS A 297 15.01 12.68 15.25
N TRP A 298 15.80 12.21 14.30
CA TRP A 298 16.51 10.94 14.42
C TRP A 298 17.44 10.95 15.62
N LYS A 299 18.44 11.82 15.66
CA LYS A 299 19.43 11.87 16.74
C LYS A 299 18.86 12.27 18.09
N GLY A 300 17.81 13.08 18.11
CA GLY A 300 17.20 13.55 19.35
C GLY A 300 16.24 12.56 20.00
N VAL A 301 15.63 11.66 19.22
CA VAL A 301 14.53 10.82 19.69
C VAL A 301 14.68 9.37 19.24
N ILE A 302 14.81 9.10 17.94
CA ILE A 302 14.70 7.75 17.37
C ILE A 302 15.98 6.93 17.63
N GLU A 303 17.17 7.50 17.45
CA GLU A 303 18.48 6.84 17.61
C GLU A 303 18.68 6.19 18.98
N TYR A 304 17.97 6.67 20.01
CA TYR A 304 18.05 6.06 21.34
C TYR A 304 17.55 4.61 21.37
N TYR A 305 16.79 4.20 20.38
CA TYR A 305 16.33 2.81 20.23
C TYR A 305 16.98 2.12 19.03
N ASP A 306 16.94 2.73 17.86
CA ASP A 306 17.38 2.14 16.60
C ASP A 306 18.88 2.35 16.30
N GLY A 307 19.56 3.29 17.00
CA GLY A 307 20.98 3.59 16.78
C GLY A 307 21.96 2.77 17.60
N GLU A 308 23.25 2.80 17.23
CA GLU A 308 24.35 2.09 17.91
C GLU A 308 24.48 2.44 19.40
N SER A 309 24.09 3.67 19.80
CA SER A 309 24.10 4.11 21.19
C SER A 309 22.89 3.59 21.98
N GLY A 310 21.88 3.08 21.32
CA GLY A 310 20.57 2.83 21.91
C GLY A 310 20.56 1.55 22.67
N SER A 311 20.76 0.50 22.28
CA SER A 311 20.43 -0.70 23.02
C SER A 311 21.12 -1.96 22.51
N ALA A 312 22.35 -1.79 22.16
CA ALA A 312 23.24 -2.94 22.09
C ALA A 312 23.04 -3.94 23.27
N GLN A 313 22.30 -3.51 24.26
CA GLN A 313 21.96 -4.34 25.42
C GLN A 313 20.81 -5.31 25.18
N GLU A 314 19.94 -5.10 24.19
CA GLU A 314 18.71 -5.90 24.18
C GLU A 314 18.29 -6.45 22.82
N HIS A 315 18.91 -6.06 21.68
CA HIS A 315 18.51 -6.52 20.34
C HIS A 315 16.99 -6.66 20.17
N ARG A 316 16.24 -5.63 20.62
CA ARG A 316 14.79 -5.65 20.56
C ARG A 316 14.33 -5.44 19.15
N ASN A 317 13.30 -6.13 18.77
CA ASN A 317 12.64 -5.96 17.50
C ASN A 317 11.85 -4.63 17.50
N ARG A 318 12.17 -3.69 16.60
CA ARG A 318 11.39 -2.44 16.47
C ARG A 318 9.98 -2.65 15.91
N PHE A 319 9.77 -3.79 15.26
CA PHE A 319 8.48 -4.19 14.71
C PHE A 319 7.60 -4.92 15.73
N ASP A 320 8.17 -5.42 16.81
CA ASP A 320 7.47 -5.92 18.01
C ASP A 320 8.37 -5.73 19.23
N ILE A 321 8.11 -4.67 19.99
CA ILE A 321 8.92 -4.27 21.15
C ILE A 321 8.93 -5.29 22.27
N THR A 322 8.11 -6.33 22.25
CA THR A 322 8.04 -7.39 23.24
C THR A 322 8.96 -8.56 22.93
N THR A 323 9.50 -8.63 21.72
CA THR A 323 10.36 -9.73 21.26
C THR A 323 11.78 -9.25 20.95
N PRO A 324 12.81 -10.13 21.09
CA PRO A 324 14.14 -9.82 20.61
C PRO A 324 14.20 -9.96 19.07
N CYS A 325 15.07 -9.19 18.41
CA CYS A 325 15.46 -9.44 17.03
C CYS A 325 16.51 -10.56 17.01
N LEU A 326 16.16 -11.72 16.45
CA LEU A 326 17.01 -12.91 16.43
C LEU A 326 17.59 -13.20 15.03
N THR A 327 17.24 -12.41 14.03
CA THR A 327 17.75 -12.51 12.65
C THR A 327 18.97 -11.61 12.47
N GLU A 328 19.81 -11.92 11.48
CA GLU A 328 20.95 -11.08 11.11
C GLU A 328 20.52 -9.87 10.25
N ASP A 329 19.29 -9.91 9.72
CA ASP A 329 18.67 -8.81 8.99
C ASP A 329 17.87 -7.89 9.91
N ASP A 330 17.69 -6.65 9.49
CA ASP A 330 16.96 -5.63 10.26
C ASP A 330 15.44 -5.83 10.26
N LEU A 331 14.91 -6.81 9.49
CA LEU A 331 13.48 -7.10 9.44
C LEU A 331 13.00 -7.93 10.64
N CYS A 332 13.89 -8.68 11.28
CA CYS A 332 13.62 -9.49 12.48
C CYS A 332 12.56 -10.61 12.29
N TYR A 333 12.22 -10.96 11.06
CA TYR A 333 11.27 -12.02 10.70
C TYR A 333 11.99 -13.20 10.05
N LYS A 334 11.93 -14.36 10.69
CA LYS A 334 12.59 -15.61 10.21
C LYS A 334 12.04 -16.13 8.87
N GLU A 335 10.86 -15.69 8.47
CA GLU A 335 10.24 -16.02 7.19
C GLU A 335 10.85 -15.26 6.02
N ALA A 336 11.36 -14.05 6.25
CA ALA A 336 11.90 -13.19 5.21
C ALA A 336 13.05 -13.85 4.42
N PRO A 337 14.10 -14.39 5.02
CA PRO A 337 15.12 -15.14 4.26
C PRO A 337 14.57 -16.37 3.55
N ARG A 338 13.60 -17.08 4.11
CA ARG A 338 12.98 -18.25 3.46
C ARG A 338 12.20 -17.86 2.20
N ILE A 339 11.50 -16.72 2.23
CA ILE A 339 10.82 -16.16 1.07
C ILE A 339 11.83 -15.83 -0.01
N GLN A 340 12.95 -15.20 0.35
CA GLN A 340 14.02 -14.88 -0.59
C GLN A 340 14.64 -16.14 -1.20
N GLU A 341 14.92 -17.19 -0.40
CA GLU A 341 15.39 -18.47 -0.87
C GLU A 341 14.40 -19.12 -1.84
N TYR A 342 13.12 -19.17 -1.48
CA TYR A 342 12.07 -19.75 -2.29
C TYR A 342 11.93 -19.08 -3.66
N LEU A 343 11.84 -17.73 -3.66
CA LEU A 343 11.68 -16.96 -4.89
C LEU A 343 12.94 -16.93 -5.76
N ASN A 344 14.08 -17.40 -5.28
CA ASN A 344 15.31 -17.63 -6.06
C ASN A 344 15.48 -19.06 -6.55
N LEU A 345 14.56 -19.98 -6.29
CA LEU A 345 14.65 -21.35 -6.80
C LEU A 345 14.51 -21.36 -8.34
N PRO A 346 15.37 -22.09 -9.06
CA PRO A 346 15.35 -22.13 -10.53
C PRO A 346 14.00 -22.49 -11.14
N TRP A 347 13.28 -23.44 -10.53
CA TRP A 347 11.97 -23.84 -11.01
C TRP A 347 10.88 -22.77 -10.78
N VAL A 348 11.01 -21.94 -9.73
CA VAL A 348 10.15 -20.78 -9.49
C VAL A 348 10.37 -19.73 -10.57
N TRP A 349 11.63 -19.45 -10.92
CA TRP A 349 11.98 -18.54 -12.01
C TRP A 349 11.41 -19.00 -13.35
N GLU A 350 11.56 -20.28 -13.67
CA GLU A 350 10.99 -20.88 -14.87
C GLU A 350 9.46 -20.75 -14.88
N ALA A 351 8.80 -21.09 -13.76
CA ALA A 351 7.35 -21.02 -13.63
C ALA A 351 6.82 -19.60 -13.72
N LEU A 352 7.52 -18.61 -13.16
CA LEU A 352 7.19 -17.19 -13.27
C LEU A 352 7.61 -16.59 -14.64
N ALA A 353 8.48 -17.27 -15.39
CA ALA A 353 9.15 -16.78 -16.61
C ALA A 353 9.87 -15.45 -16.35
N VAL A 354 10.69 -15.42 -15.28
CA VAL A 354 11.47 -14.24 -14.90
C VAL A 354 12.43 -13.84 -16.00
N PRO A 355 12.42 -12.57 -16.47
CA PRO A 355 13.31 -12.13 -17.54
C PRO A 355 14.79 -12.18 -17.13
N SER A 356 15.68 -12.41 -18.08
CA SER A 356 17.13 -12.46 -17.85
C SER A 356 17.74 -11.12 -17.39
N SER A 357 17.01 -10.01 -17.52
CA SER A 357 17.37 -8.70 -16.96
C SER A 357 17.34 -8.69 -15.44
N VAL A 358 16.51 -9.51 -14.79
CA VAL A 358 16.51 -9.71 -13.35
C VAL A 358 17.66 -10.68 -13.00
N GLN A 359 18.56 -10.28 -12.10
CA GLN A 359 19.73 -11.08 -11.73
C GLN A 359 19.49 -11.99 -10.53
N ASN A 360 18.74 -11.48 -9.54
CA ASN A 360 18.32 -12.20 -8.35
C ASN A 360 17.09 -11.52 -7.78
N TYR A 361 16.26 -12.27 -7.07
CA TYR A 361 15.19 -11.71 -6.26
C TYR A 361 15.74 -11.29 -4.89
N SER A 362 15.38 -10.08 -4.46
CA SER A 362 15.62 -9.61 -3.11
C SER A 362 14.31 -9.14 -2.48
N ILE A 363 14.06 -9.51 -1.23
CA ILE A 363 12.89 -9.04 -0.48
C ILE A 363 12.95 -7.55 -0.16
N TYR A 364 14.15 -6.97 -0.18
CA TYR A 364 14.39 -5.57 0.12
C TYR A 364 15.49 -5.00 -0.77
N ASN A 365 15.26 -3.82 -1.35
CA ASN A 365 16.25 -3.12 -2.16
C ASN A 365 16.68 -1.80 -1.52
N MET A 366 17.87 -1.80 -0.93
CA MET A 366 18.47 -0.62 -0.27
C MET A 366 18.72 0.55 -1.24
N GLU A 367 18.97 0.27 -2.53
CA GLU A 367 19.18 1.35 -3.52
C GLU A 367 17.91 2.17 -3.73
N VAL A 368 16.75 1.50 -3.71
CA VAL A 368 15.44 2.17 -3.76
C VAL A 368 15.24 3.03 -2.51
N GLU A 369 15.53 2.51 -1.32
CA GLU A 369 15.43 3.29 -0.08
C GLU A 369 16.30 4.54 -0.13
N ILE A 370 17.57 4.39 -0.51
CA ILE A 370 18.51 5.51 -0.65
C ILE A 370 18.00 6.54 -1.68
N ALA A 371 17.43 6.09 -2.81
CA ALA A 371 16.88 6.98 -3.82
C ALA A 371 15.72 7.82 -3.26
N PHE A 372 14.82 7.22 -2.49
CA PHE A 372 13.70 7.91 -1.82
C PHE A 372 14.20 8.89 -0.75
N GLN A 373 15.21 8.51 0.02
CA GLN A 373 15.84 9.40 1.00
C GLN A 373 16.49 10.61 0.31
N LEU A 374 17.27 10.40 -0.75
CA LEU A 374 17.90 11.48 -1.51
C LEU A 374 16.90 12.41 -2.20
N ALA A 375 15.73 11.88 -2.58
CA ALA A 375 14.64 12.67 -3.14
C ALA A 375 13.79 13.39 -2.07
N ASN A 376 14.08 13.22 -0.80
CA ASN A 376 13.34 13.74 0.35
C ASN A 376 11.86 13.32 0.37
N ASP A 377 11.55 12.11 -0.05
CA ASP A 377 10.19 11.59 0.03
C ASP A 377 9.82 11.17 1.47
N GLN A 378 10.78 10.59 2.21
CA GLN A 378 10.55 10.08 3.56
C GLN A 378 10.11 11.16 4.59
N PRO A 379 10.67 12.39 4.62
CA PRO A 379 10.26 13.39 5.59
C PRO A 379 8.95 14.10 5.28
N ILE A 380 8.30 13.78 4.15
CA ILE A 380 7.03 14.40 3.74
C ILE A 380 5.88 13.79 4.53
N THR A 381 4.90 14.62 4.94
CA THR A 381 3.64 14.09 5.51
C THR A 381 2.61 13.81 4.43
N MET A 382 1.92 12.68 4.53
CA MET A 382 0.81 12.29 3.64
C MET A 382 -0.57 12.70 4.16
N GLN A 383 -0.64 13.48 5.23
CA GLN A 383 -1.91 14.01 5.75
C GLN A 383 -2.72 14.80 4.70
N PRO A 384 -2.11 15.65 3.82
CA PRO A 384 -2.86 16.35 2.77
C PRO A 384 -3.53 15.39 1.77
N GLN A 385 -2.88 14.27 1.42
CA GLN A 385 -3.43 13.25 0.53
C GLN A 385 -4.59 12.50 1.19
N VAL A 386 -4.45 12.13 2.46
CA VAL A 386 -5.55 11.54 3.25
C VAL A 386 -6.73 12.50 3.34
N LEU A 387 -6.48 13.77 3.61
CA LEU A 387 -7.51 14.81 3.63
C LEU A 387 -8.23 14.91 2.28
N TYR A 388 -7.48 14.94 1.18
CA TYR A 388 -8.06 15.02 -0.17
C TYR A 388 -8.96 13.81 -0.48
N LEU A 389 -8.57 12.61 -0.08
CA LEU A 389 -9.37 11.40 -0.23
C LEU A 389 -10.69 11.50 0.54
N LEU A 390 -10.64 11.87 1.82
CA LEU A 390 -11.84 12.06 2.66
C LEU A 390 -12.78 13.11 2.07
N GLU A 391 -12.26 14.27 1.63
CA GLU A 391 -13.06 15.34 1.03
C GLU A 391 -13.75 14.91 -0.27
N ASN A 392 -13.21 13.93 -0.96
CA ASN A 392 -13.79 13.35 -2.17
C ASN A 392 -14.66 12.11 -1.94
N GLY A 393 -14.95 11.75 -0.67
CA GLY A 393 -15.86 10.67 -0.33
C GLY A 393 -15.23 9.28 -0.39
N ILE A 394 -13.91 9.17 -0.23
CA ILE A 394 -13.21 7.91 -0.10
C ILE A 394 -13.10 7.56 1.39
N ASP A 395 -13.50 6.36 1.74
CA ASP A 395 -13.40 5.86 3.10
C ASP A 395 -11.95 5.54 3.46
N VAL A 396 -11.54 5.86 4.69
CA VAL A 396 -10.14 5.72 5.13
C VAL A 396 -10.08 5.01 6.47
N LEU A 397 -9.31 3.91 6.53
CA LEU A 397 -8.99 3.19 7.75
C LEU A 397 -7.48 3.11 7.95
N PHE A 398 -7.03 3.42 9.14
CA PHE A 398 -5.70 3.04 9.63
C PHE A 398 -5.84 2.02 10.77
N TYR A 399 -5.21 0.84 10.62
CA TYR A 399 -5.20 -0.16 11.67
C TYR A 399 -3.78 -0.38 12.17
N GLN A 400 -3.65 -0.72 13.44
CA GLN A 400 -2.37 -0.71 14.14
C GLN A 400 -2.19 -1.98 14.97
N GLY A 401 -1.07 -2.66 14.82
CA GLY A 401 -0.54 -3.52 15.86
C GLY A 401 0.07 -2.66 16.96
N ASN A 402 -0.40 -2.80 18.18
CA ASN A 402 -0.02 -1.89 19.28
C ASN A 402 1.34 -2.20 19.93
N LEU A 403 2.06 -3.20 19.41
CA LEU A 403 3.43 -3.54 19.82
C LEU A 403 4.49 -2.99 18.85
N ASP A 404 4.06 -2.39 17.74
CA ASP A 404 4.96 -1.77 16.77
C ASP A 404 5.50 -0.44 17.28
N LEU A 405 6.82 -0.26 17.16
CA LEU A 405 7.49 1.00 17.43
C LEU A 405 7.81 1.77 16.13
N ALA A 406 8.15 1.06 15.06
CA ALA A 406 8.57 1.67 13.79
C ALA A 406 7.52 2.64 13.24
N CYS A 407 6.25 2.21 13.18
CA CYS A 407 5.10 3.04 12.79
C CYS A 407 4.06 3.05 13.92
N ASN A 408 4.48 3.47 15.09
CA ASN A 408 3.78 3.30 16.35
C ASN A 408 2.35 3.87 16.41
N THR A 409 1.53 3.22 17.21
CA THR A 409 0.12 3.61 17.42
C THR A 409 -0.04 5.02 17.97
N ALA A 410 0.88 5.46 18.83
CA ALA A 410 0.82 6.79 19.45
C ALA A 410 0.97 7.91 18.41
N GLY A 411 1.96 7.79 17.53
CA GLY A 411 2.18 8.73 16.43
C GLY A 411 1.03 8.72 15.43
N ASN A 412 0.54 7.52 15.07
CA ASN A 412 -0.58 7.39 14.14
C ASN A 412 -1.89 8.00 14.71
N LEU A 413 -2.19 7.77 15.97
CA LEU A 413 -3.35 8.42 16.61
C LEU A 413 -3.19 9.95 16.67
N ARG A 414 -1.96 10.42 16.97
CA ARG A 414 -1.66 11.84 17.08
C ARG A 414 -1.93 12.59 15.78
N TRP A 415 -1.40 12.14 14.64
CA TRP A 415 -1.66 12.80 13.37
C TRP A 415 -3.13 12.69 12.96
N ALA A 416 -3.78 11.56 13.22
CA ALA A 416 -5.19 11.34 12.90
C ALA A 416 -6.11 12.31 13.65
N GLU A 417 -5.82 12.59 14.93
CA GLU A 417 -6.57 13.54 15.75
C GLU A 417 -6.23 15.01 15.41
N ASN A 418 -5.03 15.28 14.91
CA ASN A 418 -4.60 16.64 14.58
C ASN A 418 -4.84 17.05 13.11
N MET A 419 -5.16 16.11 12.23
CA MET A 419 -5.43 16.39 10.81
C MET A 419 -6.62 17.36 10.66
N PRO A 420 -6.44 18.52 9.97
CA PRO A 420 -7.47 19.56 9.91
C PRO A 420 -8.52 19.28 8.82
N TRP A 421 -9.54 18.49 9.12
CA TRP A 421 -10.64 18.17 8.22
C TRP A 421 -12.02 18.41 8.85
N ALA A 422 -13.09 18.37 8.05
CA ALA A 422 -14.43 18.68 8.52
C ALA A 422 -14.93 17.77 9.66
N GLY A 423 -14.50 16.51 9.67
CA GLY A 423 -14.86 15.52 10.71
C GLY A 423 -13.94 15.52 11.93
N GLN A 424 -12.86 16.30 11.96
CA GLN A 424 -11.89 16.28 13.06
C GLN A 424 -12.51 16.46 14.44
N PRO A 425 -13.36 17.46 14.69
CA PRO A 425 -13.95 17.64 16.02
C PRO A 425 -14.78 16.42 16.46
N ALA A 426 -15.50 15.82 15.52
CA ALA A 426 -16.29 14.62 15.78
C ALA A 426 -15.38 13.41 16.04
N PHE A 427 -14.30 13.24 15.28
CA PHE A 427 -13.33 12.15 15.45
C PHE A 427 -12.61 12.26 16.81
N VAL A 428 -12.13 13.45 17.16
CA VAL A 428 -11.47 13.69 18.46
C VAL A 428 -12.42 13.39 19.62
N ALA A 429 -13.71 13.78 19.51
CA ALA A 429 -14.71 13.55 20.54
C ALA A 429 -15.12 12.08 20.71
N GLN A 430 -14.84 11.21 19.70
CA GLN A 430 -15.16 9.79 19.83
C GLN A 430 -14.28 9.12 20.89
N PRO A 431 -14.85 8.37 21.83
CA PRO A 431 -14.06 7.55 22.74
C PRO A 431 -13.44 6.37 21.98
N LYS A 432 -12.30 5.89 22.46
CA LYS A 432 -11.79 4.57 22.06
C LYS A 432 -12.78 3.52 22.57
N ARG A 433 -13.42 2.80 21.65
CA ARG A 433 -14.36 1.71 21.97
C ARG A 433 -13.70 0.39 21.65
N MET A 434 -13.91 -0.63 22.51
CA MET A 434 -13.37 -1.97 22.27
C MET A 434 -14.18 -2.65 21.17
N TRP A 435 -13.49 -3.20 20.18
CA TRP A 435 -14.12 -4.08 19.21
C TRP A 435 -13.86 -5.55 19.57
N LYS A 436 -14.77 -6.42 19.15
CA LYS A 436 -14.75 -7.83 19.53
C LYS A 436 -14.74 -8.72 18.31
N HIS A 437 -13.93 -9.76 18.41
CA HIS A 437 -13.96 -10.90 17.50
C HIS A 437 -14.20 -12.17 18.32
N GLU A 438 -15.15 -13.02 17.89
CA GLU A 438 -15.55 -14.25 18.62
C GLU A 438 -15.84 -14.03 20.12
N GLY A 439 -16.43 -12.89 20.45
CA GLY A 439 -16.80 -12.51 21.83
C GLY A 439 -15.66 -12.02 22.71
N LYS A 440 -14.41 -11.97 22.20
CA LYS A 440 -13.24 -11.45 22.90
C LYS A 440 -12.94 -10.02 22.46
N GLU A 441 -12.51 -9.19 23.37
CA GLU A 441 -11.95 -7.87 23.05
C GLU A 441 -10.58 -8.08 22.42
N VAL A 442 -10.38 -7.52 21.21
CA VAL A 442 -9.18 -7.74 20.40
C VAL A 442 -8.49 -6.44 19.97
N GLY A 443 -9.04 -5.32 20.39
CA GLY A 443 -8.48 -4.00 20.14
C GLY A 443 -9.50 -2.90 20.41
N TRP A 444 -9.09 -1.66 20.17
CA TRP A 444 -10.00 -0.51 20.21
C TRP A 444 -10.18 0.09 18.82
N PHE A 445 -11.26 0.86 18.64
CA PHE A 445 -11.49 1.64 17.44
C PHE A 445 -12.04 3.00 17.75
N LYS A 446 -11.80 3.95 16.83
CA LYS A 446 -12.48 5.24 16.71
C LYS A 446 -12.98 5.34 15.27
N GLU A 447 -14.23 5.72 15.09
CA GLU A 447 -14.85 5.81 13.77
C GLU A 447 -15.78 7.01 13.73
N VAL A 448 -15.73 7.76 12.65
CA VAL A 448 -16.68 8.83 12.39
C VAL A 448 -17.10 8.81 10.93
N LYS A 449 -18.39 9.01 10.71
CA LYS A 449 -19.01 9.12 9.39
C LYS A 449 -19.50 10.54 9.19
N VAL A 450 -19.09 11.19 8.11
CA VAL A 450 -19.32 12.62 7.87
C VAL A 450 -19.79 12.85 6.45
N VAL A 451 -20.82 13.67 6.29
CA VAL A 451 -21.23 14.17 4.98
C VAL A 451 -20.36 15.37 4.63
N MET A 452 -19.58 15.25 3.58
CA MET A 452 -18.64 16.27 3.12
C MET A 452 -19.38 17.39 2.36
N LYS A 453 -18.72 18.51 2.11
CA LYS A 453 -19.29 19.64 1.34
C LYS A 453 -19.75 19.24 -0.07
N SER A 454 -19.15 18.20 -0.65
CA SER A 454 -19.56 17.60 -1.92
C SER A 454 -20.93 16.89 -1.87
N GLY A 455 -21.50 16.69 -0.67
CA GLY A 455 -22.69 15.88 -0.43
C GLY A 455 -22.39 14.38 -0.35
N ARG A 456 -21.14 13.96 -0.50
CA ARG A 456 -20.71 12.56 -0.33
C ARG A 456 -20.47 12.27 1.14
N GLU A 457 -20.86 11.09 1.57
CA GLU A 457 -20.55 10.55 2.88
C GLU A 457 -19.18 9.87 2.84
N THR A 458 -18.37 10.04 3.88
CA THR A 458 -17.08 9.40 4.04
C THR A 458 -16.89 8.95 5.47
N THR A 459 -16.18 7.83 5.63
CA THR A 459 -15.81 7.26 6.92
C THR A 459 -14.33 7.45 7.16
N PHE A 460 -13.96 7.98 8.32
CA PHE A 460 -12.60 7.92 8.82
C PHE A 460 -12.56 7.07 10.08
N ALA A 461 -11.73 6.04 10.04
CA ALA A 461 -11.60 5.10 11.14
C ALA A 461 -10.12 4.85 11.50
N MET A 462 -9.89 4.61 12.78
CA MET A 462 -8.65 4.09 13.30
C MET A 462 -8.95 2.93 14.25
N SER A 463 -8.22 1.82 14.12
CA SER A 463 -8.39 0.62 14.94
C SER A 463 -7.05 0.08 15.40
N THR A 464 -7.03 -0.65 16.52
CA THR A 464 -5.88 -1.48 16.91
C THR A 464 -6.24 -2.95 16.88
N VAL A 465 -5.19 -3.79 16.73
CA VAL A 465 -5.25 -5.21 17.01
C VAL A 465 -4.26 -5.48 18.14
N ASP A 466 -4.79 -5.86 19.30
CA ASP A 466 -4.01 -5.99 20.51
C ASP A 466 -3.07 -7.20 20.48
N GLY A 467 -1.81 -6.96 20.83
CA GLY A 467 -0.76 -7.98 20.83
C GLY A 467 -0.25 -8.34 19.44
N ALA A 468 -0.49 -7.48 18.45
CA ALA A 468 0.19 -7.50 17.17
C ALA A 468 1.31 -6.46 17.14
N GLY A 469 2.38 -6.75 16.43
CA GLY A 469 3.43 -5.82 16.04
C GLY A 469 3.12 -5.14 14.70
N HIS A 470 4.16 -4.88 13.93
CA HIS A 470 4.10 -4.17 12.67
C HIS A 470 3.26 -4.89 11.59
N MET A 471 3.52 -6.17 11.41
CA MET A 471 2.82 -7.03 10.46
C MET A 471 1.61 -7.68 11.13
N VAL A 472 0.50 -6.94 11.18
CA VAL A 472 -0.72 -7.36 11.89
C VAL A 472 -1.28 -8.70 11.38
N PRO A 473 -1.35 -8.95 10.06
CA PRO A 473 -1.83 -10.23 9.56
C PRO A 473 -0.93 -11.41 9.90
N TYR A 474 0.37 -11.19 10.07
CA TYR A 474 1.32 -12.20 10.53
C TYR A 474 1.07 -12.59 11.99
N ASP A 475 0.94 -11.60 12.87
CA ASP A 475 0.82 -11.81 14.31
C ASP A 475 -0.59 -12.25 14.74
N LYS A 476 -1.62 -11.71 14.08
CA LYS A 476 -3.05 -11.88 14.42
C LYS A 476 -3.90 -12.14 13.16
N PRO A 477 -3.66 -13.24 12.45
CA PRO A 477 -4.28 -13.49 11.15
C PRO A 477 -5.81 -13.55 11.19
N LYS A 478 -6.41 -14.11 12.25
CA LYS A 478 -7.87 -14.18 12.42
C LYS A 478 -8.49 -12.81 12.60
N GLU A 479 -7.91 -12.01 13.50
CA GLU A 479 -8.37 -10.67 13.82
C GLU A 479 -8.17 -9.74 12.62
N ALA A 480 -7.05 -9.87 11.89
CA ALA A 480 -6.78 -9.12 10.68
C ALA A 480 -7.81 -9.41 9.58
N LEU A 481 -8.12 -10.68 9.32
CA LEU A 481 -9.15 -11.07 8.37
C LEU A 481 -10.53 -10.52 8.78
N ALA A 482 -10.90 -10.65 10.06
CA ALA A 482 -12.18 -10.14 10.56
C ALA A 482 -12.30 -8.61 10.48
N LEU A 483 -11.17 -7.89 10.67
CA LEU A 483 -11.11 -6.44 10.53
C LEU A 483 -11.37 -6.04 9.08
N VAL A 484 -10.66 -6.67 8.13
CA VAL A 484 -10.80 -6.38 6.71
C VAL A 484 -12.17 -6.77 6.18
N GLU A 485 -12.69 -7.94 6.55
CA GLU A 485 -14.05 -8.35 6.19
C GLU A 485 -15.11 -7.33 6.62
N ARG A 486 -14.98 -6.77 7.82
CA ARG A 486 -15.88 -5.70 8.28
C ARG A 486 -15.74 -4.45 7.43
N TRP A 487 -14.51 -4.03 7.15
CA TRP A 487 -14.24 -2.82 6.40
C TRP A 487 -14.75 -2.87 4.97
N ILE A 488 -14.41 -3.91 4.21
CA ILE A 488 -14.83 -4.05 2.80
C ILE A 488 -16.33 -4.27 2.63
N ASN A 489 -17.05 -4.70 3.67
CA ASN A 489 -18.50 -4.90 3.67
C ASN A 489 -19.25 -3.74 4.35
N ASP A 490 -18.66 -2.58 4.55
CA ASP A 490 -19.25 -1.41 5.21
C ASP A 490 -19.87 -1.71 6.62
N ARG A 491 -19.32 -2.70 7.32
CA ARG A 491 -19.79 -3.08 8.65
C ARG A 491 -19.03 -2.30 9.71
N SER A 492 -19.77 -1.66 10.64
CA SER A 492 -19.15 -0.97 11.78
C SER A 492 -18.35 -1.92 12.67
N PHE A 493 -17.31 -1.39 13.32
CA PHE A 493 -16.57 -2.09 14.38
C PHE A 493 -17.36 -2.17 15.71
N ALA A 494 -18.49 -1.46 15.81
CA ALA A 494 -19.36 -1.43 16.99
C ALA A 494 -20.10 -2.75 17.24
#